data_92e6f85a511ee10c0199a64598573c39
#
_entry.id   92e6f85a511ee10c0199a64598573c39
#
_cell.length_a   1.000
_cell.length_b   1.000
_cell.length_c   1.000
_cell.angle_alpha   90.00
_cell.angle_beta   90.00
_cell.angle_gamma   90.00
#
_symmetry.space_group_name_H-M   'P 1'
#
loop_
_entity.id
_entity.type
_entity.pdbx_description
1 polymer ?
#
loop_
_entity_poly.entity_id
_entity_poly.type
_entity_poly.pdbx_seq_one_letter_code
_entity_poly.pdbx_strand_id
1 'polypeptide(L)'
;MGTIYPGTCRDGCSAKETAIRLRTNDKPISFVDALQGTQTQRLESESGDFIIRRRDGLVAYQLAVVVDDELEGITEIVRGIDIMESTQRQIWLQQLLDYHTPRYVHVPVITHPNGDKLSKLTGAPGIPLDTPQTVLVAALAALKQGPPTDLTSSSIPDIWLWAVENWKLEPLRGLTAVISENISANSLTGTP
;
A
#
# COMPACT_ATOMS: atom_id res chain seq x y z
N MET A 1 13.64 -3.60 -5.91
CA MET A 1 13.57 -2.53 -6.93
C MET A 1 13.68 -3.14 -8.32
N GLY A 2 12.77 -2.81 -9.24
CA GLY A 2 12.92 -3.17 -10.65
C GLY A 2 14.05 -2.34 -11.29
N THR A 3 14.57 -2.81 -12.43
CA THR A 3 15.61 -2.08 -13.20
C THR A 3 15.05 -0.74 -13.67
N ILE A 4 15.76 0.36 -13.40
CA ILE A 4 15.41 1.69 -13.90
C ILE A 4 15.38 1.65 -15.44
N TYR A 5 14.31 2.16 -16.03
CA TYR A 5 14.21 2.21 -17.49
C TYR A 5 15.26 3.17 -18.08
N PRO A 6 16.16 2.70 -18.96
CA PRO A 6 17.29 3.50 -19.46
C PRO A 6 16.90 4.53 -20.53
N GLY A 7 15.61 4.70 -20.84
CA GLY A 7 15.16 5.68 -21.82
C GLY A 7 15.31 5.26 -23.29
N THR A 8 15.60 4.00 -23.58
CA THR A 8 15.92 3.50 -24.95
C THR A 8 14.93 3.93 -26.05
N CYS A 9 13.64 4.04 -25.72
CA CYS A 9 12.59 4.45 -26.66
C CYS A 9 11.99 5.82 -26.29
N ARG A 10 12.70 6.64 -25.52
CA ARG A 10 12.20 7.92 -25.00
C ARG A 10 11.84 8.88 -26.14
N ASP A 11 12.59 8.83 -27.23
CA ASP A 11 12.39 9.65 -28.42
C ASP A 11 11.66 8.91 -29.56
N GLY A 12 11.02 7.80 -29.23
CA GLY A 12 10.27 6.95 -30.14
C GLY A 12 11.00 5.65 -30.45
N CYS A 13 10.26 4.70 -31.05
CA CYS A 13 10.83 3.46 -31.57
C CYS A 13 10.01 2.96 -32.77
N SER A 14 10.64 2.09 -33.59
CA SER A 14 10.01 1.51 -34.80
C SER A 14 9.15 0.26 -34.52
N ALA A 15 9.10 -0.21 -33.26
CA ALA A 15 8.30 -1.39 -32.92
C ALA A 15 6.79 -1.09 -33.01
N LYS A 16 6.03 -2.04 -33.58
CA LYS A 16 4.58 -1.85 -33.86
C LYS A 16 3.72 -1.92 -32.58
N GLU A 17 4.09 -2.76 -31.63
CA GLU A 17 3.35 -2.97 -30.39
C GLU A 17 4.23 -2.56 -29.20
N THR A 18 3.98 -1.37 -28.66
CA THR A 18 4.77 -0.81 -27.57
C THR A 18 3.91 -0.43 -26.39
N ALA A 19 4.50 -0.48 -25.21
CA ALA A 19 3.90 0.14 -24.04
C ALA A 19 4.08 1.66 -24.11
N ILE A 20 3.09 2.41 -23.63
CA ILE A 20 3.22 3.86 -23.44
C ILE A 20 3.79 4.11 -22.04
N ARG A 21 4.87 4.88 -22.00
CA ARG A 21 5.50 5.32 -20.76
C ARG A 21 5.29 6.81 -20.55
N LEU A 22 5.07 7.19 -19.31
CA LEU A 22 5.08 8.59 -18.89
C LEU A 22 6.54 9.02 -18.69
N ARG A 23 6.90 10.14 -19.30
CA ARG A 23 8.21 10.76 -19.06
C ARG A 23 8.27 11.36 -17.67
N THR A 24 9.38 11.10 -16.99
CA THR A 24 9.70 11.67 -15.70
C THR A 24 10.78 12.74 -15.84
N ASN A 25 10.98 13.50 -14.80
CA ASN A 25 12.10 14.43 -14.65
C ASN A 25 12.73 14.28 -13.26
N ASP A 26 13.85 14.94 -13.06
CA ASP A 26 14.63 14.82 -11.83
C ASP A 26 14.31 15.89 -10.78
N LYS A 27 13.18 16.58 -10.91
CA LYS A 27 12.67 17.46 -9.85
C LYS A 27 12.20 16.60 -8.68
N PRO A 28 12.57 16.93 -7.44
CA PRO A 28 12.12 16.17 -6.28
C PRO A 28 10.60 16.27 -6.13
N ILE A 29 9.94 15.13 -5.94
CA ILE A 29 8.54 15.05 -5.56
C ILE A 29 8.49 14.64 -4.10
N SER A 30 7.91 15.50 -3.27
CA SER A 30 7.80 15.29 -1.83
C SER A 30 6.34 15.27 -1.41
N PHE A 31 6.02 14.40 -0.44
CA PHE A 31 4.74 14.41 0.26
C PHE A 31 4.96 14.06 1.73
N VAL A 32 3.98 14.36 2.56
CA VAL A 32 3.98 13.99 3.98
C VAL A 32 3.03 12.83 4.18
N ASP A 33 3.59 11.66 4.49
CA ASP A 33 2.79 10.50 4.92
C ASP A 33 2.43 10.63 6.40
N ALA A 34 1.20 10.31 6.76
CA ALA A 34 0.72 10.51 8.14
C ALA A 34 1.43 9.61 9.17
N LEU A 35 1.98 8.47 8.75
CA LEU A 35 2.72 7.52 9.59
C LEU A 35 4.22 7.54 9.35
N GLN A 36 4.65 7.70 8.10
CA GLN A 36 6.05 7.55 7.70
C GLN A 36 6.78 8.89 7.56
N GLY A 37 6.08 10.02 7.79
CA GLY A 37 6.67 11.36 7.69
C GLY A 37 6.97 11.78 6.25
N THR A 38 7.90 12.72 6.09
CA THR A 38 8.24 13.27 4.78
C THR A 38 8.96 12.24 3.90
N GLN A 39 8.41 12.01 2.73
CA GLN A 39 8.95 11.14 1.69
C GLN A 39 9.31 11.98 0.47
N THR A 40 10.51 11.77 -0.08
CA THR A 40 10.98 12.53 -1.26
C THR A 40 11.64 11.56 -2.24
N GLN A 41 11.35 11.72 -3.52
CA GLN A 41 11.94 10.91 -4.59
C GLN A 41 12.19 11.78 -5.83
N ARG A 42 13.24 11.45 -6.59
CA ARG A 42 13.53 11.95 -7.94
C ARG A 42 13.20 10.87 -8.94
N LEU A 43 12.08 11.02 -9.67
CA LEU A 43 11.56 9.91 -10.45
C LEU A 43 12.48 9.49 -11.60
N GLU A 44 13.11 10.43 -12.30
CA GLU A 44 13.94 10.08 -13.46
C GLU A 44 15.15 9.23 -13.06
N SER A 45 15.88 9.64 -12.04
CA SER A 45 17.10 8.95 -11.60
C SER A 45 16.84 7.72 -10.72
N GLU A 46 15.73 7.68 -9.98
CA GLU A 46 15.47 6.63 -8.99
C GLU A 46 14.47 5.56 -9.46
N SER A 47 13.57 5.91 -10.39
CA SER A 47 12.52 5.00 -10.90
C SER A 47 12.52 4.88 -12.42
N GLY A 48 12.89 5.94 -13.13
CA GLY A 48 12.78 6.07 -14.58
C GLY A 48 11.34 6.28 -15.06
N ASP A 49 11.18 6.40 -16.38
CA ASP A 49 9.88 6.49 -17.04
C ASP A 49 9.06 5.22 -16.80
N PHE A 50 7.84 5.35 -16.35
CA PHE A 50 6.99 4.23 -15.97
C PHE A 50 5.81 4.01 -16.93
N ILE A 51 5.35 2.78 -17.03
CA ILE A 51 4.28 2.38 -17.93
C ILE A 51 2.93 2.91 -17.43
N ILE A 52 2.19 3.58 -18.33
CA ILE A 52 0.80 4.01 -18.11
C ILE A 52 -0.20 3.22 -18.99
N ARG A 53 0.26 2.67 -20.13
CA ARG A 53 -0.50 1.72 -20.94
C ARG A 53 0.40 0.57 -21.38
N ARG A 54 -0.06 -0.64 -21.15
CA ARG A 54 0.67 -1.86 -21.47
C ARG A 54 0.64 -2.15 -22.96
N ARG A 55 1.55 -3.02 -23.43
CA ARG A 55 1.61 -3.48 -24.82
C ARG A 55 0.32 -4.15 -25.29
N ASP A 56 -0.35 -4.89 -24.39
CA ASP A 56 -1.63 -5.55 -24.65
C ASP A 56 -2.83 -4.57 -24.68
N GLY A 57 -2.58 -3.26 -24.58
CA GLY A 57 -3.57 -2.21 -24.63
C GLY A 57 -4.23 -1.88 -23.29
N LEU A 58 -3.99 -2.66 -22.23
CA LEU A 58 -4.56 -2.41 -20.93
C LEU A 58 -3.90 -1.20 -20.24
N VAL A 59 -4.71 -0.42 -19.52
CA VAL A 59 -4.22 0.67 -18.67
C VAL A 59 -3.40 0.08 -17.52
N ALA A 60 -2.26 0.70 -17.22
CA ALA A 60 -1.42 0.26 -16.11
C ALA A 60 -1.93 0.81 -14.78
N TYR A 61 -1.65 0.08 -13.70
CA TYR A 61 -2.11 0.38 -12.34
C TYR A 61 -1.94 1.85 -11.93
N GLN A 62 -0.79 2.45 -12.21
CA GLN A 62 -0.51 3.84 -11.78
C GLN A 62 -1.50 4.85 -12.37
N LEU A 63 -1.88 4.69 -13.64
CA LEU A 63 -2.84 5.59 -14.29
C LEU A 63 -4.27 5.24 -13.85
N ALA A 64 -4.62 3.95 -13.79
CA ALA A 64 -5.96 3.52 -13.41
C ALA A 64 -6.35 4.06 -12.03
N VAL A 65 -5.52 3.80 -11.01
CA VAL A 65 -5.83 4.21 -9.63
C VAL A 65 -5.93 5.73 -9.48
N VAL A 66 -5.08 6.51 -10.16
CA VAL A 66 -5.13 7.98 -10.07
C VAL A 66 -6.42 8.53 -10.68
N VAL A 67 -6.86 7.97 -11.80
CA VAL A 67 -8.11 8.41 -12.46
C VAL A 67 -9.34 7.98 -11.67
N ASP A 68 -9.36 6.74 -11.19
CA ASP A 68 -10.47 6.21 -10.41
C ASP A 68 -10.62 6.97 -9.09
N ASP A 69 -9.52 7.22 -8.37
CA ASP A 69 -9.52 8.00 -7.11
C ASP A 69 -10.08 9.42 -7.32
N GLU A 70 -9.70 10.10 -8.41
CA GLU A 70 -10.23 11.43 -8.72
C GLU A 70 -11.71 11.39 -9.05
N LEU A 71 -12.15 10.44 -9.89
CA LEU A 71 -13.56 10.30 -10.28
C LEU A 71 -14.48 9.96 -9.10
N GLU A 72 -13.97 9.21 -8.13
CA GLU A 72 -14.69 8.85 -6.92
C GLU A 72 -14.56 9.89 -5.80
N GLY A 73 -13.76 10.95 -6.00
CA GLY A 73 -13.56 12.02 -5.04
C GLY A 73 -12.81 11.57 -3.79
N ILE A 74 -11.85 10.65 -3.93
CA ILE A 74 -11.02 10.14 -2.84
C ILE A 74 -10.10 11.22 -2.32
N THR A 75 -10.21 11.53 -1.03
CA THR A 75 -9.40 12.55 -0.34
C THR A 75 -8.33 11.98 0.58
N GLU A 76 -8.44 10.70 0.94
CA GLU A 76 -7.49 10.01 1.83
C GLU A 76 -7.26 8.57 1.38
N ILE A 77 -5.99 8.17 1.27
CA ILE A 77 -5.56 6.84 0.83
C ILE A 77 -4.82 6.15 1.97
N VAL A 78 -5.43 5.08 2.51
CA VAL A 78 -4.80 4.20 3.51
C VAL A 78 -4.45 2.88 2.85
N ARG A 79 -3.16 2.51 2.87
CA ARG A 79 -2.68 1.29 2.20
C ARG A 79 -1.40 0.75 2.82
N GLY A 80 -0.98 -0.45 2.43
CA GLY A 80 0.27 -1.04 2.89
C GLY A 80 1.51 -0.28 2.40
N ILE A 81 2.55 -0.22 3.25
CA ILE A 81 3.82 0.46 2.94
C ILE A 81 4.57 -0.17 1.76
N ASP A 82 4.27 -1.40 1.40
CA ASP A 82 4.89 -2.12 0.29
C ASP A 82 4.66 -1.47 -1.08
N ILE A 83 3.67 -0.59 -1.20
CA ILE A 83 3.42 0.20 -2.42
C ILE A 83 3.72 1.69 -2.24
N MET A 84 4.42 2.09 -1.18
CA MET A 84 4.81 3.49 -0.94
C MET A 84 5.62 4.08 -2.10
N GLU A 85 6.52 3.32 -2.71
CA GLU A 85 7.31 3.76 -3.86
C GLU A 85 6.46 4.12 -5.10
N SER A 86 5.18 3.72 -5.12
CA SER A 86 4.24 4.11 -6.17
C SER A 86 3.69 5.52 -5.99
N THR A 87 3.76 6.06 -4.77
CA THR A 87 3.08 7.32 -4.41
C THR A 87 3.60 8.50 -5.21
N GLN A 88 4.92 8.66 -5.35
CA GLN A 88 5.47 9.77 -6.11
C GLN A 88 5.16 9.68 -7.61
N ARG A 89 5.03 8.46 -8.17
CA ARG A 89 4.56 8.27 -9.56
C ARG A 89 3.11 8.69 -9.72
N GLN A 90 2.27 8.40 -8.72
CA GLN A 90 0.86 8.80 -8.69
C GLN A 90 0.72 10.32 -8.52
N ILE A 91 1.50 10.92 -7.61
CA ILE A 91 1.54 12.39 -7.44
C ILE A 91 2.01 13.07 -8.73
N TRP A 92 2.99 12.50 -9.44
CA TRP A 92 3.41 13.04 -10.73
C TRP A 92 2.28 13.00 -11.78
N LEU A 93 1.51 11.93 -11.83
CA LEU A 93 0.31 11.83 -12.67
C LEU A 93 -0.75 12.86 -12.27
N GLN A 94 -1.05 12.98 -10.98
CA GLN A 94 -2.01 13.97 -10.46
C GLN A 94 -1.62 15.39 -10.88
N GLN A 95 -0.34 15.76 -10.74
CA GLN A 95 0.17 17.08 -11.15
C GLN A 95 0.02 17.32 -12.65
N LEU A 96 0.28 16.31 -13.49
CA LEU A 96 0.16 16.43 -14.94
C LEU A 96 -1.28 16.49 -15.44
N LEU A 97 -2.21 15.88 -14.68
CA LEU A 97 -3.64 15.85 -15.01
C LEU A 97 -4.42 16.98 -14.33
N ASP A 98 -3.75 17.81 -13.53
CA ASP A 98 -4.37 18.87 -12.70
C ASP A 98 -5.42 18.29 -11.73
N TYR A 99 -5.11 17.12 -11.14
CA TYR A 99 -5.94 16.43 -10.16
C TYR A 99 -5.51 16.77 -8.73
N HIS A 100 -6.45 16.58 -7.78
CA HIS A 100 -6.16 16.73 -6.37
C HIS A 100 -5.18 15.64 -5.89
N THR A 101 -4.23 16.01 -5.01
CA THR A 101 -3.37 15.04 -4.33
C THR A 101 -4.01 14.64 -3.00
N PRO A 102 -4.44 13.37 -2.82
CA PRO A 102 -5.01 12.89 -1.58
C PRO A 102 -3.99 12.89 -0.43
N ARG A 103 -4.48 12.81 0.80
CA ARG A 103 -3.66 12.50 1.96
C ARG A 103 -3.28 11.02 1.96
N TYR A 104 -2.02 10.70 2.23
CA TYR A 104 -1.50 9.34 2.24
C TYR A 104 -1.20 8.84 3.66
N VAL A 105 -1.53 7.58 3.91
CA VAL A 105 -1.25 6.86 5.15
C VAL A 105 -0.76 5.46 4.79
N HIS A 106 0.52 5.18 4.98
CA HIS A 106 1.10 3.86 4.70
C HIS A 106 1.27 3.06 5.98
N VAL A 107 0.40 2.06 6.16
CA VAL A 107 0.42 1.15 7.32
C VAL A 107 1.48 0.06 7.15
N PRO A 108 2.01 -0.52 8.26
CA PRO A 108 2.99 -1.59 8.20
C PRO A 108 2.41 -2.83 7.52
N VAL A 109 3.28 -3.62 6.87
CA VAL A 109 2.95 -4.96 6.37
C VAL A 109 3.24 -6.01 7.43
N ILE A 110 2.55 -7.15 7.35
CA ILE A 110 2.87 -8.31 8.18
C ILE A 110 3.95 -9.12 7.46
N THR A 111 4.99 -9.52 8.19
CA THR A 111 6.12 -10.29 7.68
C THR A 111 6.31 -11.60 8.43
N HIS A 112 6.94 -12.56 7.80
CA HIS A 112 7.56 -13.70 8.47
C HIS A 112 8.78 -13.23 9.28
N PRO A 113 9.32 -14.05 10.22
CA PRO A 113 10.53 -13.71 10.97
C PRO A 113 11.76 -13.43 10.11
N ASN A 114 11.83 -14.02 8.92
CA ASN A 114 12.90 -13.79 7.95
C ASN A 114 12.77 -12.45 7.18
N GLY A 115 11.70 -11.67 7.45
CA GLY A 115 11.43 -10.38 6.81
C GLY A 115 10.59 -10.45 5.54
N ASP A 116 10.30 -11.63 5.00
CA ASP A 116 9.44 -11.77 3.82
C ASP A 116 7.99 -11.38 4.14
N LYS A 117 7.36 -10.61 3.24
CA LYS A 117 5.96 -10.23 3.40
C LYS A 117 5.06 -11.46 3.45
N LEU A 118 4.16 -11.51 4.44
CA LEU A 118 3.12 -12.52 4.52
C LEU A 118 2.13 -12.33 3.36
N SER A 119 2.21 -13.20 2.36
CA SER A 119 1.43 -13.09 1.12
C SER A 119 1.13 -14.46 0.52
N LYS A 120 0.21 -14.52 -0.44
CA LYS A 120 -0.06 -15.75 -1.22
C LYS A 120 1.20 -16.30 -1.90
N LEU A 121 2.12 -15.43 -2.33
CA LEU A 121 3.37 -15.83 -2.98
C LEU A 121 4.35 -16.51 -2.01
N THR A 122 4.27 -16.17 -0.72
CA THR A 122 5.09 -16.79 0.35
C THR A 122 4.36 -17.91 1.09
N GLY A 123 3.24 -18.41 0.54
CA GLY A 123 2.50 -19.54 1.10
C GLY A 123 1.63 -19.19 2.32
N ALA A 124 1.28 -17.92 2.51
CA ALA A 124 0.38 -17.55 3.58
C ALA A 124 -0.99 -18.25 3.44
N PRO A 125 -1.52 -18.86 4.52
CA PRO A 125 -2.85 -19.44 4.51
C PRO A 125 -3.92 -18.36 4.28
N GLY A 126 -5.08 -18.78 3.78
CA GLY A 126 -6.24 -17.92 3.69
C GLY A 126 -6.72 -17.47 5.07
N ILE A 127 -7.38 -16.31 5.11
CA ILE A 127 -8.03 -15.85 6.36
C ILE A 127 -9.18 -16.78 6.70
N PRO A 128 -9.23 -17.35 7.95
CA PRO A 128 -10.33 -18.21 8.37
C PRO A 128 -11.64 -17.39 8.42
N LEU A 129 -12.68 -17.91 7.75
CA LEU A 129 -13.97 -17.22 7.66
C LEU A 129 -14.94 -17.60 8.79
N ASP A 130 -14.66 -18.65 9.53
CA ASP A 130 -15.45 -19.20 10.63
C ASP A 130 -15.16 -18.51 11.98
N THR A 131 -14.08 -17.75 12.07
CA THR A 131 -13.65 -17.03 13.29
C THR A 131 -13.39 -15.54 13.05
N PRO A 132 -14.35 -14.78 12.48
CA PRO A 132 -14.10 -13.40 12.06
C PRO A 132 -13.77 -12.46 13.25
N GLN A 133 -14.30 -12.70 14.44
CA GLN A 133 -13.96 -11.93 15.65
C GLN A 133 -12.47 -12.07 16.00
N THR A 134 -11.98 -13.29 16.02
CA THR A 134 -10.56 -13.59 16.30
C THR A 134 -9.64 -12.91 15.27
N VAL A 135 -10.01 -12.99 13.99
CA VAL A 135 -9.26 -12.35 12.90
C VAL A 135 -9.23 -10.83 13.06
N LEU A 136 -10.37 -10.22 13.37
CA LEU A 136 -10.47 -8.78 13.53
C LEU A 136 -9.66 -8.28 14.74
N VAL A 137 -9.74 -8.97 15.87
CA VAL A 137 -8.95 -8.66 17.09
C VAL A 137 -7.45 -8.84 16.81
N ALA A 138 -7.06 -9.89 16.07
CA ALA A 138 -5.67 -10.08 15.66
C ALA A 138 -5.17 -8.96 14.74
N ALA A 139 -6.01 -8.49 13.81
CA ALA A 139 -5.67 -7.34 12.96
C ALA A 139 -5.47 -6.06 13.78
N LEU A 140 -6.32 -5.80 14.76
CA LEU A 140 -6.16 -4.68 15.69
C LEU A 140 -4.87 -4.79 16.51
N ALA A 141 -4.52 -5.99 16.97
CA ALA A 141 -3.26 -6.24 17.66
C ALA A 141 -2.05 -6.02 16.74
N ALA A 142 -2.12 -6.47 15.48
CA ALA A 142 -1.09 -6.21 14.47
C ALA A 142 -0.90 -4.71 14.23
N LEU A 143 -1.99 -3.96 14.22
CA LEU A 143 -2.00 -2.51 14.13
C LEU A 143 -1.67 -1.81 15.46
N LYS A 144 -1.15 -2.55 16.47
CA LYS A 144 -0.69 -2.01 17.77
C LYS A 144 -1.78 -1.27 18.57
N GLN A 145 -3.06 -1.62 18.35
CA GLN A 145 -4.15 -0.96 19.05
C GLN A 145 -4.38 -1.51 20.48
N GLY A 146 -3.76 -2.64 20.84
CA GLY A 146 -3.84 -3.22 22.17
C GLY A 146 -5.25 -3.67 22.57
N PRO A 147 -5.99 -4.43 21.72
CA PRO A 147 -7.33 -4.88 22.05
C PRO A 147 -7.32 -5.78 23.28
N PRO A 148 -8.30 -5.64 24.20
CA PRO A 148 -8.45 -6.56 25.33
C PRO A 148 -8.76 -7.98 24.84
N THR A 149 -8.31 -8.99 25.60
CA THR A 149 -8.38 -10.39 25.16
C THR A 149 -9.80 -10.93 25.11
N ASP A 150 -10.71 -10.41 25.92
CA ASP A 150 -12.13 -10.77 25.95
C ASP A 150 -12.95 -10.20 24.79
N LEU A 151 -12.37 -9.24 24.04
CA LEU A 151 -13.02 -8.64 22.87
C LEU A 151 -13.34 -9.68 21.77
N THR A 152 -12.61 -10.79 21.72
CA THR A 152 -12.90 -11.91 20.80
C THR A 152 -14.25 -12.58 21.03
N SER A 153 -14.83 -12.42 22.25
CA SER A 153 -16.16 -12.93 22.60
C SER A 153 -17.29 -11.94 22.29
N SER A 154 -16.94 -10.74 21.83
CA SER A 154 -17.91 -9.69 21.49
C SER A 154 -18.49 -9.88 20.09
N SER A 155 -19.58 -9.18 19.78
CA SER A 155 -20.13 -9.12 18.44
C SER A 155 -19.19 -8.31 17.52
N ILE A 156 -19.26 -8.57 16.20
CA ILE A 156 -18.48 -7.79 15.20
C ILE A 156 -18.75 -6.28 15.30
N PRO A 157 -20.02 -5.83 15.43
CA PRO A 157 -20.29 -4.40 15.63
C PRO A 157 -19.63 -3.82 16.90
N ASP A 158 -19.62 -4.56 18.00
CA ASP A 158 -19.00 -4.08 19.24
C ASP A 158 -17.47 -3.99 19.13
N ILE A 159 -16.84 -4.93 18.40
CA ILE A 159 -15.39 -4.87 18.12
C ILE A 159 -15.08 -3.61 17.26
N TRP A 160 -15.89 -3.31 16.24
CA TRP A 160 -15.71 -2.10 15.45
C TRP A 160 -15.93 -0.83 16.26
N LEU A 161 -16.93 -0.80 17.12
CA LEU A 161 -17.17 0.34 18.00
C LEU A 161 -15.97 0.58 18.92
N TRP A 162 -15.49 -0.48 19.57
CA TRP A 162 -14.28 -0.40 20.38
C TRP A 162 -13.06 0.10 19.58
N ALA A 163 -12.88 -0.42 18.36
CA ALA A 163 -11.76 -0.05 17.51
C ALA A 163 -11.78 1.45 17.16
N VAL A 164 -12.94 1.99 16.80
CA VAL A 164 -13.10 3.42 16.47
C VAL A 164 -12.85 4.31 17.68
N GLU A 165 -13.40 3.94 18.84
CA GLU A 165 -13.27 4.73 20.08
C GLU A 165 -11.85 4.72 20.67
N ASN A 166 -11.09 3.63 20.43
CA ASN A 166 -9.76 3.44 21.03
C ASN A 166 -8.60 3.59 20.02
N TRP A 167 -8.89 3.99 18.78
CA TRP A 167 -7.88 4.09 17.73
C TRP A 167 -6.77 5.10 18.05
N LYS A 168 -5.51 4.65 17.89
CA LYS A 168 -4.30 5.47 18.09
C LYS A 168 -3.36 5.33 16.89
N LEU A 169 -2.95 6.46 16.33
CA LEU A 169 -1.97 6.47 15.24
C LEU A 169 -0.52 6.39 15.74
N GLU A 170 -0.24 6.89 16.94
CA GLU A 170 1.12 7.01 17.48
C GLU A 170 1.91 5.70 17.47
N PRO A 171 1.33 4.54 17.84
CA PRO A 171 2.06 3.27 17.83
C PRO A 171 2.47 2.79 16.44
N LEU A 172 1.87 3.35 15.38
CA LEU A 172 2.16 2.98 13.99
C LEU A 172 3.21 3.88 13.33
N ARG A 173 3.57 5.02 13.94
CA ARG A 173 4.52 5.98 13.36
C ARG A 173 5.90 5.36 13.14
N GLY A 174 6.39 5.45 11.90
CA GLY A 174 7.68 4.90 11.50
C GLY A 174 7.73 3.36 11.45
N LEU A 175 6.61 2.68 11.75
CA LEU A 175 6.55 1.23 11.72
C LEU A 175 6.32 0.74 10.29
N THR A 176 7.28 -0.02 9.75
CA THR A 176 7.22 -0.52 8.37
C THR A 176 6.74 -1.97 8.27
N ALA A 177 6.97 -2.76 9.33
CA ALA A 177 6.58 -4.17 9.37
C ALA A 177 6.19 -4.61 10.78
N VAL A 178 5.35 -5.63 10.85
CA VAL A 178 5.00 -6.37 12.07
C VAL A 178 5.26 -7.86 11.83
N ILE A 179 6.04 -8.50 12.68
CA ILE A 179 6.33 -9.92 12.56
C ILE A 179 5.09 -10.73 12.96
N SER A 180 4.71 -11.70 12.15
CA SER A 180 3.49 -12.52 12.31
C SER A 180 3.44 -13.30 13.63
N GLU A 181 4.59 -13.74 14.15
CA GLU A 181 4.68 -14.42 15.46
C GLU A 181 4.27 -13.54 16.64
N ASN A 182 4.37 -12.22 16.50
CA ASN A 182 3.91 -11.26 17.50
C ASN A 182 2.40 -11.01 17.45
N ILE A 183 1.72 -11.62 16.48
CA ILE A 183 0.27 -11.65 16.34
C ILE A 183 -0.08 -13.08 16.74
N SER A 184 -0.78 -13.28 17.87
CA SER A 184 -1.04 -14.61 18.45
C SER A 184 -1.29 -15.68 17.35
N ALA A 185 -0.44 -16.71 17.30
CA ALA A 185 -0.32 -17.65 16.20
C ALA A 185 -1.64 -18.34 15.80
N ASN A 186 -2.57 -18.49 16.74
CA ASN A 186 -3.88 -19.09 16.51
C ASN A 186 -4.88 -18.20 15.73
N SER A 187 -4.56 -16.92 15.52
CA SER A 187 -5.51 -15.95 14.93
C SER A 187 -5.36 -15.78 13.42
N LEU A 188 -4.20 -16.14 12.85
CA LEU A 188 -3.92 -15.93 11.42
C LEU A 188 -3.65 -17.22 10.64
N THR A 189 -3.43 -18.32 11.32
CA THR A 189 -3.09 -19.60 10.71
C THR A 189 -4.17 -20.63 10.99
N GLY A 190 -5.36 -20.55 10.53
CA GLY A 190 -6.41 -21.54 10.74
C GLY A 190 -5.92 -23.02 10.78
N THR A 191 -5.17 -23.35 11.82
CA THR A 191 -4.74 -24.73 12.11
C THR A 191 -5.75 -25.29 13.09
N PRO A 192 -6.39 -26.42 12.78
CA PRO A 192 -7.39 -27.06 13.64
C PRO A 192 -6.85 -27.43 15.00
#